data_8a15002376c5493b2ed8ea5178f0ee3b
#
_entry.id   8a15002376c5493b2ed8ea5178f0ee3b
#
_cell.length_a   1.000
_cell.length_b   1.000
_cell.length_c   1.000
_cell.angle_alpha   90.00
_cell.angle_beta   90.00
_cell.angle_gamma   90.00
#
_symmetry.space_group_name_H-M   'P 1'
#
loop_
_entity.id
_entity.type
_entity.pdbx_description
1 polymer ?
#
loop_
_entity_poly.entity_id
_entity_poly.type
_entity_poly.pdbx_seq_one_letter_code
_entity_poly.pdbx_strand_id
1 'polypeptide(L)'
;MTQPRHGEPLPLGGAQGLPYSKGVLARALTASGVPADHAYELARRVEEELTATRDAALTPERLDELAVATFGDGEGREIIRRIRRFRELRELDLPIVVLIGGSTGTGKSTLATEVAYRLGITRVTSTDFIRQTMRAFFSSDFMPSIHYSSFEAHQALREPDEAQDPLVAGFLEQTRNVAVGMRASIERCLEEGWSMVLEGVLVVPGLLHEPADGALFVECVLEIADEEAHAAHFFHRDLTSEERRPVLKYLDHLDAIRHIQGYVVARARRLGVPVIDNANVDAAVGEVMELVLAAAERLHARV
;
A
#
# COMPACT_ATOMS: atom_id res chain seq x y z
N MET A 1 25.10 -12.70 7.39
CA MET A 1 24.65 -11.56 8.19
C MET A 1 23.17 -11.35 7.89
N THR A 2 22.30 -11.83 8.75
CA THR A 2 20.84 -11.67 8.66
C THR A 2 20.50 -10.22 8.92
N GLN A 3 20.03 -9.48 7.90
CA GLN A 3 19.43 -8.17 8.14
C GLN A 3 18.19 -8.38 9.02
N PRO A 4 17.91 -7.47 9.99
CA PRO A 4 16.67 -7.52 10.74
C PRO A 4 15.50 -7.40 9.75
N ARG A 5 14.68 -8.44 9.68
CA ARG A 5 13.61 -8.59 8.67
C ARG A 5 12.47 -7.58 8.84
N HIS A 6 12.32 -7.00 10.03
CA HIS A 6 11.33 -5.95 10.30
C HIS A 6 11.93 -4.95 11.29
N GLY A 7 11.67 -3.65 11.08
CA GLY A 7 12.31 -2.54 11.77
C GLY A 7 12.28 -2.64 13.30
N GLU A 8 13.13 -1.84 13.90
CA GLU A 8 13.41 -1.81 15.34
C GLU A 8 12.14 -1.71 16.22
N PRO A 9 12.16 -2.29 17.43
CA PRO A 9 11.12 -2.06 18.43
C PRO A 9 10.94 -0.56 18.66
N LEU A 10 9.78 -0.16 19.24
CA LEU A 10 9.54 1.26 19.55
C LEU A 10 10.78 1.87 20.19
N PRO A 11 11.29 3.01 19.68
CA PRO A 11 12.54 3.62 20.14
C PRO A 11 12.31 4.36 21.46
N LEU A 12 12.13 3.61 22.54
CA LEU A 12 11.89 4.13 23.89
C LEU A 12 13.18 4.55 24.62
N GLY A 13 14.32 4.53 23.92
CA GLY A 13 15.62 4.81 24.48
C GLY A 13 16.32 3.57 25.06
N GLY A 14 17.61 3.69 25.40
CA GLY A 14 18.38 2.67 26.11
C GLY A 14 18.78 1.42 25.34
N ALA A 15 18.07 1.03 24.32
CA ALA A 15 18.41 -0.09 23.48
C ALA A 15 19.68 0.23 22.67
N GLN A 16 20.72 -0.58 22.84
CA GLN A 16 22.00 -0.46 22.12
C GLN A 16 22.75 0.88 22.32
N GLY A 17 22.45 1.63 23.39
CA GLY A 17 23.14 2.89 23.70
C GLY A 17 22.75 4.09 22.83
N LEU A 18 21.69 3.99 22.05
CA LEU A 18 21.15 5.12 21.30
C LEU A 18 20.34 6.05 22.22
N PRO A 19 20.53 7.38 22.14
CA PRO A 19 19.73 8.32 22.91
C PRO A 19 18.27 8.30 22.41
N TYR A 20 17.34 8.62 23.31
CA TYR A 20 15.94 8.85 22.96
C TYR A 20 15.81 9.93 21.87
N SER A 21 14.92 9.70 20.92
CA SER A 21 14.58 10.67 19.88
C SER A 21 13.07 10.79 19.73
N LYS A 22 12.54 11.95 20.10
CA LYS A 22 11.12 12.30 19.96
C LYS A 22 10.60 12.09 18.52
N GLY A 23 11.35 12.56 17.54
CA GLY A 23 10.94 12.43 16.13
C GLY A 23 10.91 10.97 15.65
N VAL A 24 11.84 10.14 16.14
CA VAL A 24 11.85 8.71 15.80
C VAL A 24 10.69 7.99 16.47
N LEU A 25 10.39 8.29 17.74
CA LEU A 25 9.22 7.71 18.41
C LEU A 25 7.91 8.18 17.79
N ALA A 26 7.73 9.49 17.53
CA ALA A 26 6.51 10.00 16.87
C ALA A 26 6.26 9.32 15.53
N ARG A 27 7.32 9.13 14.73
CA ARG A 27 7.22 8.40 13.46
C ARG A 27 6.82 6.94 13.64
N ALA A 28 7.39 6.24 14.62
CA ALA A 28 7.04 4.85 14.92
C ALA A 28 5.58 4.71 15.40
N LEU A 29 5.10 5.67 16.21
CA LEU A 29 3.70 5.73 16.65
C LEU A 29 2.76 6.01 15.47
N THR A 30 3.11 6.95 14.58
CA THR A 30 2.32 7.20 13.36
C THR A 30 2.28 5.97 12.46
N ALA A 31 3.40 5.24 12.35
CA ALA A 31 3.46 3.97 11.62
C ALA A 31 2.51 2.92 12.22
N SER A 32 2.29 2.92 13.53
CA SER A 32 1.33 2.03 14.20
C SER A 32 -0.13 2.48 14.08
N GLY A 33 -0.42 3.52 13.29
CA GLY A 33 -1.77 4.04 13.07
C GLY A 33 -2.26 5.07 14.09
N VAL A 34 -1.38 5.56 14.97
CA VAL A 34 -1.70 6.69 15.85
C VAL A 34 -1.74 7.97 15.02
N PRO A 35 -2.78 8.83 15.16
CA PRO A 35 -2.82 10.12 14.50
C PRO A 35 -1.55 10.95 14.74
N ALA A 36 -1.07 11.68 13.73
CA ALA A 36 0.24 12.33 13.78
C ALA A 36 0.39 13.35 14.91
N ASP A 37 -0.67 14.08 15.22
CA ASP A 37 -0.75 15.02 16.34
C ASP A 37 -0.64 14.30 17.70
N HIS A 38 -1.37 13.21 17.89
CA HIS A 38 -1.29 12.37 19.10
C HIS A 38 0.07 11.65 19.22
N ALA A 39 0.61 11.17 18.10
CA ALA A 39 1.93 10.55 18.06
C ALA A 39 3.03 11.53 18.50
N TYR A 40 2.96 12.78 18.02
CA TYR A 40 3.90 13.81 18.42
C TYR A 40 3.74 14.24 19.89
N GLU A 41 2.48 14.42 20.35
CA GLU A 41 2.19 14.78 21.74
C GLU A 41 2.65 13.69 22.70
N LEU A 42 2.37 12.42 22.40
CA LEU A 42 2.83 11.29 23.23
C LEU A 42 4.37 11.22 23.26
N ALA A 43 5.04 11.39 22.13
CA ALA A 43 6.50 11.42 22.08
C ALA A 43 7.08 12.61 22.87
N ARG A 44 6.40 13.76 22.88
CA ARG A 44 6.78 14.90 23.71
C ARG A 44 6.65 14.59 25.22
N ARG A 45 5.57 13.92 25.63
CA ARG A 45 5.37 13.50 27.02
C ARG A 45 6.43 12.51 27.47
N VAL A 46 6.81 11.58 26.59
CA VAL A 46 7.94 10.66 26.89
C VAL A 46 9.25 11.43 27.10
N GLU A 47 9.53 12.44 26.26
CA GLU A 47 10.74 13.29 26.44
C GLU A 47 10.74 14.01 27.78
N GLU A 48 9.61 14.58 28.19
CA GLU A 48 9.44 15.25 29.48
C GLU A 48 9.66 14.29 30.65
N GLU A 49 9.07 13.09 30.57
CA GLU A 49 9.22 12.05 31.60
C GLU A 49 10.68 11.61 31.76
N LEU A 50 11.36 11.26 30.67
CA LEU A 50 12.76 10.84 30.68
C LEU A 50 13.68 11.95 31.22
N THR A 51 13.35 13.21 30.91
CA THR A 51 14.11 14.35 31.44
C THR A 51 13.90 14.52 32.95
N ALA A 52 12.68 14.32 33.43
CA ALA A 52 12.30 14.45 34.83
C ALA A 52 12.90 13.34 35.71
N THR A 53 12.84 12.09 35.23
CA THR A 53 13.34 10.90 35.94
C THR A 53 14.85 10.71 35.75
N ARG A 54 15.46 11.37 34.76
CA ARG A 54 16.86 11.16 34.31
C ARG A 54 17.12 9.72 33.85
N ASP A 55 16.09 9.03 33.41
CA ASP A 55 16.18 7.69 32.86
C ASP A 55 16.66 7.73 31.40
N ALA A 56 17.41 6.70 31.01
CA ALA A 56 17.90 6.56 29.65
C ALA A 56 16.84 5.92 28.70
N ALA A 57 15.82 5.27 29.26
CA ALA A 57 14.81 4.52 28.52
C ALA A 57 13.46 4.52 29.24
N LEU A 58 12.38 4.40 28.46
CA LEU A 58 11.03 4.20 28.96
C LEU A 58 10.62 2.72 28.79
N THR A 59 9.85 2.19 29.74
CA THR A 59 9.26 0.86 29.57
C THR A 59 7.96 0.93 28.76
N PRO A 60 7.56 -0.18 28.10
CA PRO A 60 6.29 -0.23 27.40
C PRO A 60 5.08 0.06 28.29
N GLU A 61 5.11 -0.42 29.54
CA GLU A 61 4.05 -0.20 30.53
C GLU A 61 3.92 1.28 30.89
N ARG A 62 5.07 1.96 31.00
CA ARG A 62 5.07 3.39 31.29
C ARG A 62 4.58 4.23 30.09
N LEU A 63 4.83 3.77 28.86
CA LEU A 63 4.26 4.38 27.66
C LEU A 63 2.72 4.24 27.67
N ASP A 64 2.20 3.07 28.05
CA ASP A 64 0.77 2.81 28.18
C ASP A 64 0.13 3.77 29.20
N GLU A 65 0.76 3.94 30.36
CA GLU A 65 0.29 4.89 31.40
C GLU A 65 0.31 6.34 30.90
N LEU A 66 1.34 6.76 30.20
CA LEU A 66 1.43 8.11 29.63
C LEU A 66 0.39 8.36 28.55
N ALA A 67 0.08 7.36 27.73
CA ALA A 67 -0.97 7.46 26.73
C ALA A 67 -2.35 7.69 27.38
N VAL A 68 -2.68 6.93 28.42
CA VAL A 68 -3.95 7.10 29.17
C VAL A 68 -3.96 8.43 29.93
N ALA A 69 -2.85 8.82 30.55
CA ALA A 69 -2.78 10.09 31.27
C ALA A 69 -2.90 11.32 30.35
N THR A 70 -2.44 11.20 29.09
CA THR A 70 -2.46 12.31 28.12
C THR A 70 -3.80 12.42 27.42
N PHE A 71 -4.40 11.30 26.99
CA PHE A 71 -5.58 11.31 26.10
C PHE A 71 -6.85 10.76 26.79
N GLY A 72 -6.74 10.36 28.06
CA GLY A 72 -7.84 9.77 28.82
C GLY A 72 -8.05 8.28 28.51
N ASP A 73 -8.95 7.66 29.29
CA ASP A 73 -9.16 6.21 29.25
C ASP A 73 -9.61 5.67 27.88
N GLY A 74 -10.47 6.38 27.17
CA GLY A 74 -11.01 5.92 25.89
C GLY A 74 -9.95 5.94 24.79
N GLU A 75 -9.41 7.11 24.50
CA GLU A 75 -8.48 7.34 23.41
C GLU A 75 -7.09 6.78 23.71
N GLY A 76 -6.62 6.93 24.95
CA GLY A 76 -5.34 6.35 25.37
C GLY A 76 -5.30 4.83 25.21
N ARG A 77 -6.38 4.11 25.58
CA ARG A 77 -6.46 2.66 25.37
C ARG A 77 -6.54 2.27 23.90
N GLU A 78 -7.17 3.09 23.06
CA GLU A 78 -7.17 2.88 21.61
C GLU A 78 -5.76 3.00 21.02
N ILE A 79 -5.01 4.01 21.42
CA ILE A 79 -3.60 4.20 21.05
C ILE A 79 -2.76 2.98 21.46
N ILE A 80 -2.91 2.53 22.72
CA ILE A 80 -2.21 1.34 23.22
C ILE A 80 -2.55 0.11 22.39
N ARG A 81 -3.83 -0.09 22.06
CA ARG A 81 -4.27 -1.21 21.23
C ARG A 81 -3.60 -1.20 19.86
N ARG A 82 -3.53 -0.04 19.20
CA ARG A 82 -2.86 0.12 17.90
C ARG A 82 -1.38 -0.20 17.99
N ILE A 83 -0.70 0.30 18.99
CA ILE A 83 0.72 0.03 19.24
C ILE A 83 0.96 -1.47 19.41
N ARG A 84 0.15 -2.17 20.20
CA ARG A 84 0.26 -3.61 20.44
C ARG A 84 0.05 -4.41 19.17
N ARG A 85 -1.01 -4.16 18.42
CA ARG A 85 -1.30 -4.81 17.13
C ARG A 85 -0.15 -4.64 16.15
N PHE A 86 0.43 -3.45 16.07
CA PHE A 86 1.56 -3.18 15.20
C PHE A 86 2.84 -3.91 15.65
N ARG A 87 3.06 -4.06 16.96
CA ARG A 87 4.17 -4.87 17.50
C ARG A 87 3.98 -6.34 17.15
N GLU A 88 2.79 -6.88 17.34
CA GLU A 88 2.45 -8.26 16.97
C GLU A 88 2.68 -8.52 15.47
N LEU A 89 2.28 -7.59 14.60
CA LEU A 89 2.59 -7.65 13.18
C LEU A 89 4.11 -7.74 12.92
N ARG A 90 4.90 -7.00 13.68
CA ARG A 90 6.37 -6.98 13.52
C ARG A 90 7.06 -8.23 14.07
N GLU A 91 6.44 -8.92 15.01
CA GLU A 91 6.90 -10.19 15.56
C GLU A 91 6.64 -11.37 14.59
N LEU A 92 5.76 -11.18 13.59
CA LEU A 92 5.61 -12.13 12.49
C LEU A 92 6.90 -12.16 11.66
N ASP A 93 7.65 -13.26 11.73
CA ASP A 93 8.85 -13.48 10.89
C ASP A 93 8.45 -13.94 9.47
N LEU A 94 7.50 -13.21 8.86
CA LEU A 94 6.95 -13.51 7.54
C LEU A 94 7.04 -12.28 6.62
N PRO A 95 7.38 -12.47 5.34
CA PRO A 95 7.26 -11.42 4.33
C PRO A 95 5.82 -10.91 4.23
N ILE A 96 5.67 -9.60 4.06
CA ILE A 96 4.39 -8.94 3.82
C ILE A 96 4.33 -8.51 2.35
N VAL A 97 3.31 -8.95 1.63
CA VAL A 97 3.02 -8.54 0.25
C VAL A 97 1.71 -7.79 0.22
N VAL A 98 1.77 -6.50 -0.10
CA VAL A 98 0.58 -5.66 -0.25
C VAL A 98 0.35 -5.39 -1.73
N LEU A 99 -0.82 -5.77 -2.23
CA LEU A 99 -1.26 -5.58 -3.61
C LEU A 99 -2.31 -4.47 -3.66
N ILE A 100 -2.01 -3.38 -4.38
CA ILE A 100 -2.89 -2.20 -4.47
C ILE A 100 -3.31 -2.00 -5.92
N GLY A 101 -4.53 -2.42 -6.24
CA GLY A 101 -5.17 -2.21 -7.53
C GLY A 101 -5.93 -0.90 -7.64
N GLY A 102 -6.46 -0.62 -8.82
CA GLY A 102 -7.33 0.52 -9.10
C GLY A 102 -7.00 1.17 -10.44
N SER A 103 -7.92 1.96 -11.01
CA SER A 103 -7.72 2.59 -12.31
C SER A 103 -6.67 3.70 -12.30
N THR A 104 -6.35 4.22 -13.48
CA THR A 104 -5.45 5.38 -13.63
C THR A 104 -6.04 6.59 -12.87
N GLY A 105 -5.21 7.31 -12.14
CA GLY A 105 -5.63 8.53 -11.43
C GLY A 105 -6.19 8.33 -10.02
N THR A 106 -6.30 7.09 -9.52
CA THR A 106 -6.86 6.81 -8.16
C THR A 106 -5.87 7.01 -7.01
N GLY A 107 -4.68 7.57 -7.22
CA GLY A 107 -3.73 7.87 -6.14
C GLY A 107 -2.93 6.67 -5.60
N LYS A 108 -2.94 5.52 -6.27
CA LYS A 108 -2.27 4.28 -5.83
C LYS A 108 -0.82 4.46 -5.43
N SER A 109 -0.03 5.15 -6.24
CA SER A 109 1.43 5.28 -6.01
C SER A 109 1.72 6.10 -4.74
N THR A 110 0.93 7.14 -4.49
CA THR A 110 1.03 7.95 -3.26
C THR A 110 0.69 7.11 -2.03
N LEU A 111 -0.44 6.41 -2.08
CA LEU A 111 -0.90 5.53 -1.00
C LEU A 111 0.08 4.37 -0.78
N ALA A 112 0.57 3.73 -1.85
CA ALA A 112 1.53 2.63 -1.77
C ALA A 112 2.84 3.05 -1.09
N THR A 113 3.34 4.25 -1.40
CA THR A 113 4.54 4.81 -0.78
C THR A 113 4.34 5.05 0.71
N GLU A 114 3.19 5.61 1.10
CA GLU A 114 2.88 5.88 2.50
C GLU A 114 2.67 4.58 3.30
N VAL A 115 1.95 3.60 2.75
CA VAL A 115 1.77 2.27 3.36
C VAL A 115 3.11 1.57 3.52
N ALA A 116 3.95 1.58 2.49
CA ALA A 116 5.29 0.99 2.55
C ALA A 116 6.15 1.65 3.63
N TYR A 117 6.11 2.98 3.70
CA TYR A 117 6.83 3.74 4.72
C TYR A 117 6.38 3.36 6.14
N ARG A 118 5.07 3.28 6.40
CA ARG A 118 4.52 2.87 7.70
C ARG A 118 4.88 1.43 8.08
N LEU A 119 4.84 0.52 7.10
CA LEU A 119 5.22 -0.88 7.30
C LEU A 119 6.74 -1.11 7.35
N GLY A 120 7.57 -0.11 7.05
CA GLY A 120 9.01 -0.27 6.94
C GLY A 120 9.44 -1.09 5.73
N ILE A 121 8.58 -1.16 4.70
CA ILE A 121 8.84 -1.87 3.45
C ILE A 121 9.64 -0.95 2.51
N THR A 122 10.79 -1.41 2.06
CA THR A 122 11.67 -0.63 1.16
C THR A 122 11.44 -0.92 -0.32
N ARG A 123 10.64 -1.94 -0.65
CA ARG A 123 10.38 -2.36 -2.02
C ARG A 123 8.96 -1.99 -2.43
N VAL A 124 8.86 -0.91 -3.18
CA VAL A 124 7.63 -0.49 -3.84
C VAL A 124 7.84 -0.66 -5.34
N THR A 125 6.99 -1.44 -5.98
CA THR A 125 7.08 -1.72 -7.43
C THR A 125 5.74 -1.39 -8.07
N SER A 126 5.76 -0.72 -9.21
CA SER A 126 4.54 -0.44 -9.98
C SER A 126 4.40 -1.39 -11.16
N THR A 127 3.15 -1.72 -11.50
CA THR A 127 2.86 -2.53 -12.71
C THR A 127 3.28 -1.80 -13.98
N ASP A 128 3.30 -0.47 -13.97
CA ASP A 128 3.80 0.33 -15.09
C ASP A 128 5.30 0.18 -15.27
N PHE A 129 6.08 0.11 -14.18
CA PHE A 129 7.51 -0.17 -14.26
C PHE A 129 7.78 -1.55 -14.85
N ILE A 130 7.06 -2.59 -14.39
CA ILE A 130 7.18 -3.94 -14.93
C ILE A 130 6.82 -3.95 -16.42
N ARG A 131 5.70 -3.35 -16.81
CA ARG A 131 5.28 -3.22 -18.21
C ARG A 131 6.33 -2.51 -19.06
N GLN A 132 6.90 -1.40 -18.59
CA GLN A 132 7.96 -0.69 -19.31
C GLN A 132 9.25 -1.53 -19.46
N THR A 133 9.61 -2.28 -18.43
CA THR A 133 10.74 -3.21 -18.49
C THR A 133 10.47 -4.30 -19.54
N MET A 134 9.27 -4.90 -19.56
CA MET A 134 8.91 -5.91 -20.57
C MET A 134 8.94 -5.35 -22.00
N ARG A 135 8.57 -4.08 -22.21
CA ARG A 135 8.66 -3.42 -23.53
C ARG A 135 10.09 -3.33 -24.06
N ALA A 136 11.11 -3.35 -23.20
CA ALA A 136 12.49 -3.37 -23.64
C ALA A 136 12.92 -4.72 -24.25
N PHE A 137 12.20 -5.81 -23.89
CA PHE A 137 12.49 -7.17 -24.36
C PHE A 137 11.53 -7.66 -25.46
N PHE A 138 10.28 -7.19 -25.45
CA PHE A 138 9.23 -7.65 -26.36
C PHE A 138 8.78 -6.54 -27.30
N SER A 139 8.89 -6.79 -28.62
CA SER A 139 8.45 -5.83 -29.64
C SER A 139 6.92 -5.70 -29.68
N SER A 140 6.44 -4.63 -30.30
CA SER A 140 5.01 -4.41 -30.53
C SER A 140 4.36 -5.49 -31.42
N ASP A 141 5.15 -6.11 -32.31
CA ASP A 141 4.64 -7.20 -33.17
C ASP A 141 4.43 -8.48 -32.38
N PHE A 142 5.27 -8.74 -31.37
CA PHE A 142 5.19 -9.94 -30.56
C PHE A 142 4.16 -9.81 -29.44
N MET A 143 4.17 -8.69 -28.71
CA MET A 143 3.28 -8.45 -27.55
C MET A 143 2.67 -7.04 -27.64
N PRO A 144 1.74 -6.81 -28.57
CA PRO A 144 1.21 -5.48 -28.87
C PRO A 144 0.55 -4.80 -27.65
N SER A 145 -0.21 -5.53 -26.84
CA SER A 145 -1.02 -4.94 -25.76
C SER A 145 -0.19 -4.18 -24.74
N ILE A 146 1.06 -4.59 -24.44
CA ILE A 146 1.91 -3.90 -23.45
C ILE A 146 2.42 -2.52 -23.93
N HIS A 147 2.31 -2.23 -25.22
CA HIS A 147 2.75 -0.97 -25.84
C HIS A 147 1.70 0.15 -25.78
N TYR A 148 0.49 -0.16 -25.37
CA TYR A 148 -0.60 0.79 -25.19
C TYR A 148 -0.78 1.19 -23.71
N SER A 149 -1.48 2.29 -23.46
CA SER A 149 -2.01 2.57 -22.11
C SER A 149 -3.12 1.55 -21.78
N SER A 150 -3.39 1.33 -20.51
CA SER A 150 -4.40 0.34 -20.08
C SER A 150 -5.80 0.59 -20.67
N PHE A 151 -6.17 1.85 -20.82
CA PHE A 151 -7.43 2.28 -21.43
C PHE A 151 -7.41 2.32 -22.96
N GLU A 152 -6.26 2.10 -23.60
CA GLU A 152 -6.08 2.01 -25.06
C GLU A 152 -5.74 0.58 -25.50
N ALA A 153 -5.54 -0.36 -24.57
CA ALA A 153 -5.04 -1.71 -24.86
C ALA A 153 -5.96 -2.53 -25.78
N HIS A 154 -7.24 -2.15 -25.90
CA HIS A 154 -8.19 -2.75 -26.85
C HIS A 154 -7.76 -2.57 -28.33
N GLN A 155 -6.96 -1.54 -28.65
CA GLN A 155 -6.43 -1.32 -29.99
C GLN A 155 -5.42 -2.41 -30.41
N ALA A 156 -4.92 -3.18 -29.46
CA ALA A 156 -4.02 -4.31 -29.73
C ALA A 156 -4.74 -5.62 -30.05
N LEU A 157 -6.04 -5.70 -29.85
CA LEU A 157 -6.83 -6.92 -30.09
C LEU A 157 -6.85 -7.25 -31.60
N ARG A 158 -6.40 -8.45 -31.96
CA ARG A 158 -6.37 -8.90 -33.36
C ARG A 158 -7.74 -9.38 -33.83
N GLU A 159 -8.47 -10.05 -32.98
CA GLU A 159 -9.81 -10.59 -33.25
C GLU A 159 -10.69 -10.29 -32.03
N PRO A 160 -11.36 -9.12 -31.97
CA PRO A 160 -12.26 -8.81 -30.88
C PRO A 160 -13.49 -9.75 -30.92
N ASP A 161 -13.81 -10.39 -29.81
CA ASP A 161 -15.00 -11.16 -29.62
C ASP A 161 -16.20 -10.19 -29.53
N GLU A 162 -17.14 -10.27 -30.45
CA GLU A 162 -18.34 -9.40 -30.48
C GLU A 162 -19.22 -9.53 -29.22
N ALA A 163 -19.09 -10.64 -28.48
CA ALA A 163 -19.83 -10.86 -27.24
C ALA A 163 -19.16 -10.21 -26.00
N GLN A 164 -17.97 -9.70 -26.13
CA GLN A 164 -17.20 -9.10 -25.02
C GLN A 164 -17.04 -7.58 -25.23
N ASP A 165 -16.98 -6.87 -24.09
CA ASP A 165 -16.59 -5.46 -24.10
C ASP A 165 -15.13 -5.33 -24.55
N PRO A 166 -14.85 -4.71 -25.72
CA PRO A 166 -13.50 -4.65 -26.26
C PRO A 166 -12.51 -3.92 -25.32
N LEU A 167 -12.97 -2.87 -24.62
CA LEU A 167 -12.13 -2.10 -23.69
C LEU A 167 -11.65 -2.98 -22.53
N VAL A 168 -12.57 -3.73 -21.93
CA VAL A 168 -12.26 -4.67 -20.85
C VAL A 168 -11.43 -5.84 -21.37
N ALA A 169 -11.73 -6.37 -22.56
CA ALA A 169 -10.99 -7.48 -23.15
C ALA A 169 -9.51 -7.11 -23.38
N GLY A 170 -9.23 -5.95 -23.99
CA GLY A 170 -7.87 -5.46 -24.20
C GLY A 170 -7.13 -5.18 -22.89
N PHE A 171 -7.81 -4.58 -21.93
CA PHE A 171 -7.27 -4.36 -20.60
C PHE A 171 -6.88 -5.69 -19.91
N LEU A 172 -7.72 -6.71 -19.98
CA LEU A 172 -7.44 -8.02 -19.40
C LEU A 172 -6.34 -8.77 -20.14
N GLU A 173 -6.25 -8.65 -21.46
CA GLU A 173 -5.13 -9.21 -22.22
C GLU A 173 -3.82 -8.60 -21.78
N GLN A 174 -3.74 -7.26 -21.71
CA GLN A 174 -2.55 -6.58 -21.21
C GLN A 174 -2.22 -7.03 -19.78
N THR A 175 -3.23 -7.13 -18.91
CA THR A 175 -3.05 -7.59 -17.53
C THR A 175 -2.45 -8.99 -17.46
N ARG A 176 -2.97 -9.94 -18.26
CA ARG A 176 -2.44 -11.32 -18.28
C ARG A 176 -0.98 -11.36 -18.76
N ASN A 177 -0.65 -10.57 -19.78
CA ASN A 177 0.69 -10.49 -20.32
C ASN A 177 1.68 -9.94 -19.28
N VAL A 178 1.32 -8.87 -18.57
CA VAL A 178 2.18 -8.26 -17.55
C VAL A 178 2.21 -9.08 -16.25
N ALA A 179 1.17 -9.88 -15.99
CA ALA A 179 1.09 -10.74 -14.80
C ALA A 179 2.27 -11.70 -14.66
N VAL A 180 2.90 -12.10 -15.76
CA VAL A 180 4.11 -12.94 -15.73
C VAL A 180 5.23 -12.24 -14.99
N GLY A 181 5.49 -10.96 -15.32
CA GLY A 181 6.51 -10.16 -14.65
C GLY A 181 6.14 -9.79 -13.21
N MET A 182 4.83 -9.58 -12.95
CA MET A 182 4.36 -9.33 -11.57
C MET A 182 4.57 -10.54 -10.67
N ARG A 183 4.22 -11.75 -11.13
CA ARG A 183 4.47 -13.01 -10.39
C ARG A 183 5.95 -13.21 -10.12
N ALA A 184 6.79 -13.09 -11.15
CA ALA A 184 8.25 -13.22 -10.99
C ALA A 184 8.82 -12.23 -9.95
N SER A 185 8.27 -11.00 -9.88
CA SER A 185 8.66 -10.00 -8.88
C SER A 185 8.26 -10.40 -7.47
N ILE A 186 7.05 -10.96 -7.30
CA ILE A 186 6.55 -11.46 -6.01
C ILE A 186 7.36 -12.68 -5.58
N GLU A 187 7.51 -13.69 -6.44
CA GLU A 187 8.28 -14.90 -6.18
C GLU A 187 9.71 -14.58 -5.75
N ARG A 188 10.39 -13.68 -6.50
CA ARG A 188 11.73 -13.24 -6.13
C ARG A 188 11.78 -12.56 -4.76
N CYS A 189 10.78 -11.77 -4.44
CA CYS A 189 10.68 -11.09 -3.14
C CYS A 189 10.54 -12.12 -2.00
N LEU A 190 9.70 -13.14 -2.19
CA LEU A 190 9.47 -14.20 -1.22
C LEU A 190 10.70 -15.10 -1.02
N GLU A 191 11.38 -15.47 -2.11
CA GLU A 191 12.64 -16.26 -2.06
C GLU A 191 13.70 -15.56 -1.22
N GLU A 192 13.79 -14.24 -1.29
CA GLU A 192 14.72 -13.45 -0.49
C GLU A 192 14.21 -13.15 0.93
N GLY A 193 13.00 -13.59 1.26
CA GLY A 193 12.35 -13.28 2.54
C GLY A 193 12.04 -11.80 2.73
N TRP A 194 11.74 -11.08 1.66
CA TRP A 194 11.49 -9.65 1.68
C TRP A 194 10.00 -9.33 1.63
N SER A 195 9.64 -8.18 2.22
CA SER A 195 8.32 -7.59 2.07
C SER A 195 8.29 -6.61 0.89
N MET A 196 7.11 -6.49 0.24
CA MET A 196 6.93 -5.56 -0.87
C MET A 196 5.52 -4.97 -0.93
N VAL A 197 5.42 -3.81 -1.56
CA VAL A 197 4.15 -3.25 -2.05
C VAL A 197 4.21 -3.27 -3.57
N LEU A 198 3.23 -3.93 -4.20
CA LEU A 198 3.03 -3.93 -5.65
C LEU A 198 1.75 -3.14 -5.96
N GLU A 199 1.89 -2.04 -6.68
CA GLU A 199 0.76 -1.19 -7.03
C GLU A 199 0.58 -1.06 -8.53
N GLY A 200 -0.64 -0.81 -8.97
CA GLY A 200 -0.88 -0.43 -10.34
C GLY A 200 -2.24 -0.81 -10.91
N VAL A 201 -2.49 -0.29 -12.10
CA VAL A 201 -3.76 -0.53 -12.81
C VAL A 201 -3.94 -2.02 -13.16
N LEU A 202 -2.84 -2.73 -13.36
CA LEU A 202 -2.84 -4.15 -13.75
C LEU A 202 -2.85 -5.11 -12.55
N VAL A 203 -2.89 -4.59 -11.31
CA VAL A 203 -3.26 -5.38 -10.13
C VAL A 203 -4.77 -5.58 -10.15
N VAL A 204 -5.21 -6.68 -10.73
CA VAL A 204 -6.62 -7.01 -10.91
C VAL A 204 -6.98 -8.21 -10.05
N PRO A 205 -7.99 -8.10 -9.17
CA PRO A 205 -8.38 -9.16 -8.26
C PRO A 205 -8.54 -10.53 -8.91
N GLY A 206 -7.90 -11.53 -8.32
CA GLY A 206 -7.96 -12.92 -8.78
C GLY A 206 -7.18 -13.23 -10.06
N LEU A 207 -6.30 -12.34 -10.55
CA LEU A 207 -5.42 -12.62 -11.69
C LEU A 207 -3.95 -12.85 -11.30
N LEU A 208 -3.55 -12.41 -10.11
CA LEU A 208 -2.14 -12.46 -9.70
C LEU A 208 -1.77 -13.66 -8.84
N HIS A 209 -2.74 -14.54 -8.40
CA HIS A 209 -2.45 -15.12 -7.15
C HIS A 209 -2.78 -16.58 -6.96
N GLU A 210 -1.89 -17.21 -6.22
CA GLU A 210 -2.22 -18.08 -5.09
C GLU A 210 -1.41 -17.59 -3.89
N PRO A 211 -1.99 -17.46 -2.66
CA PRO A 211 -1.21 -17.16 -1.47
C PRO A 211 -0.14 -18.23 -1.32
N ALA A 212 1.12 -17.84 -1.42
CA ALA A 212 2.20 -18.76 -1.07
C ALA A 212 2.15 -18.96 0.45
N ASP A 213 2.18 -20.20 0.90
CA ASP A 213 2.39 -20.50 2.31
C ASP A 213 3.68 -19.80 2.78
N GLY A 214 3.63 -19.12 3.92
CA GLY A 214 4.80 -18.45 4.50
C GLY A 214 4.93 -16.96 4.17
N ALA A 215 3.87 -16.29 3.74
CA ALA A 215 3.82 -14.84 3.61
C ALA A 215 2.45 -14.27 4.01
N LEU A 216 2.43 -13.03 4.46
CA LEU A 216 1.20 -12.28 4.68
C LEU A 216 0.80 -11.54 3.41
N PHE A 217 -0.29 -11.97 2.76
CA PHE A 217 -0.84 -11.32 1.59
C PHE A 217 -2.04 -10.44 1.94
N VAL A 218 -2.01 -9.20 1.46
CA VAL A 218 -3.13 -8.26 1.55
C VAL A 218 -3.38 -7.67 0.17
N GLU A 219 -4.60 -7.75 -0.31
CA GLU A 219 -5.02 -7.18 -1.60
C GLU A 219 -6.17 -6.19 -1.36
N CYS A 220 -6.11 -5.04 -2.03
CA CYS A 220 -7.20 -4.07 -2.08
C CYS A 220 -7.26 -3.36 -3.42
N VAL A 221 -8.40 -2.74 -3.70
CA VAL A 221 -8.64 -1.92 -4.89
C VAL A 221 -8.99 -0.51 -4.44
N LEU A 222 -8.32 0.49 -5.01
CA LEU A 222 -8.69 1.89 -4.83
C LEU A 222 -9.69 2.31 -5.90
N GLU A 223 -10.72 3.00 -5.47
CA GLU A 223 -11.63 3.75 -6.34
C GLU A 223 -11.64 5.24 -5.98
N ILE A 224 -12.09 6.07 -6.89
CA ILE A 224 -12.61 7.40 -6.61
C ILE A 224 -14.03 7.39 -7.15
N ALA A 225 -15.00 7.43 -6.23
CA ALA A 225 -16.41 7.29 -6.58
C ALA A 225 -16.90 8.50 -7.38
N ASP A 226 -16.53 9.71 -6.94
CA ASP A 226 -16.90 10.96 -7.60
C ASP A 226 -16.08 11.22 -8.85
N GLU A 227 -16.74 11.60 -9.96
CA GLU A 227 -16.10 11.80 -11.27
C GLU A 227 -15.30 13.09 -11.33
N GLU A 228 -15.81 14.16 -10.73
CA GLU A 228 -15.13 15.46 -10.72
C GLU A 228 -13.86 15.38 -9.85
N ALA A 229 -13.95 14.66 -8.72
CA ALA A 229 -12.79 14.37 -7.88
C ALA A 229 -11.76 13.54 -8.65
N HIS A 230 -12.19 12.51 -9.41
CA HIS A 230 -11.30 11.70 -10.22
C HIS A 230 -10.59 12.52 -11.31
N ALA A 231 -11.32 13.40 -12.00
CA ALA A 231 -10.73 14.32 -12.96
C ALA A 231 -9.73 15.27 -12.29
N ALA A 232 -10.05 15.80 -11.10
CA ALA A 232 -9.17 16.70 -10.34
C ALA A 232 -7.83 16.04 -9.97
N HIS A 233 -7.79 14.73 -9.70
CA HIS A 233 -6.56 14.01 -9.41
C HIS A 233 -5.53 14.04 -10.56
N PHE A 234 -5.97 14.15 -11.81
CA PHE A 234 -5.06 14.30 -12.95
C PHE A 234 -4.36 15.66 -12.96
N PHE A 235 -5.04 16.73 -12.56
CA PHE A 235 -4.45 18.07 -12.45
C PHE A 235 -3.42 18.14 -11.33
N HIS A 236 -3.69 17.55 -10.17
CA HIS A 236 -2.73 17.50 -9.06
C HIS A 236 -1.44 16.76 -9.43
N ARG A 237 -1.54 15.69 -10.21
CA ARG A 237 -0.39 14.91 -10.68
C ARG A 237 0.51 15.71 -11.61
N ASP A 238 -0.03 16.57 -12.48
CA ASP A 238 0.73 17.38 -13.42
C ASP A 238 1.56 18.46 -12.69
N LEU A 239 1.05 18.98 -11.58
CA LEU A 239 1.76 19.97 -10.76
C LEU A 239 2.96 19.37 -10.01
N THR A 240 2.97 18.06 -9.76
CA THR A 240 3.95 17.37 -8.92
C THR A 240 4.96 16.53 -9.73
N SER A 241 4.69 16.25 -11.01
CA SER A 241 5.58 15.45 -11.87
C SER A 241 6.40 16.33 -12.82
N GLU A 242 7.72 16.16 -12.78
CA GLU A 242 8.62 16.77 -13.78
C GLU A 242 8.41 16.22 -15.20
N GLU A 243 7.80 15.05 -15.33
CA GLU A 243 7.37 14.47 -16.60
C GLU A 243 5.95 14.96 -16.91
N ARG A 244 5.86 15.89 -17.85
CA ARG A 244 4.62 16.36 -18.46
C ARG A 244 3.92 15.22 -19.22
N ARG A 245 3.27 14.31 -18.50
CA ARG A 245 2.25 13.46 -19.10
C ARG A 245 1.06 14.37 -19.40
N PRO A 246 0.63 14.51 -20.65
CA PRO A 246 -0.39 15.50 -20.98
C PRO A 246 -1.68 15.15 -20.22
N VAL A 247 -2.06 15.95 -19.24
CA VAL A 247 -3.33 15.84 -18.48
C VAL A 247 -4.50 15.68 -19.44
N LEU A 248 -4.47 16.43 -20.54
CA LEU A 248 -5.48 16.36 -21.60
C LEU A 248 -5.69 14.93 -22.11
N LYS A 249 -4.63 14.12 -22.29
CA LYS A 249 -4.80 12.72 -22.74
C LYS A 249 -5.65 11.91 -21.76
N TYR A 250 -5.49 12.12 -20.45
CA TYR A 250 -6.28 11.39 -19.44
C TYR A 250 -7.71 11.88 -19.36
N LEU A 251 -7.93 13.18 -19.50
CA LEU A 251 -9.26 13.77 -19.51
C LEU A 251 -10.05 13.33 -20.77
N ASP A 252 -9.39 13.29 -21.93
CA ASP A 252 -10.00 12.80 -23.17
C ASP A 252 -10.40 11.32 -23.09
N HIS A 253 -9.81 10.55 -22.18
CA HIS A 253 -10.11 9.12 -21.98
C HIS A 253 -10.74 8.83 -20.62
N LEU A 254 -11.26 9.85 -19.92
CA LEU A 254 -11.82 9.68 -18.58
C LEU A 254 -12.93 8.62 -18.54
N ASP A 255 -13.82 8.61 -19.51
CA ASP A 255 -14.89 7.62 -19.62
C ASP A 255 -14.35 6.18 -19.68
N ALA A 256 -13.32 5.96 -20.50
CA ALA A 256 -12.68 4.65 -20.63
C ALA A 256 -11.96 4.24 -19.32
N ILE A 257 -11.30 5.18 -18.66
CA ILE A 257 -10.64 4.97 -17.38
C ILE A 257 -11.67 4.61 -16.30
N ARG A 258 -12.78 5.32 -16.24
CA ARG A 258 -13.86 5.05 -15.29
C ARG A 258 -14.60 3.74 -15.60
N HIS A 259 -14.74 3.39 -16.87
CA HIS A 259 -15.29 2.11 -17.25
C HIS A 259 -14.43 0.94 -16.75
N ILE A 260 -13.09 1.03 -16.91
CA ILE A 260 -12.16 0.05 -16.34
C ILE A 260 -12.25 0.05 -14.80
N GLN A 261 -12.36 1.23 -14.15
CA GLN A 261 -12.58 1.31 -12.70
C GLN A 261 -13.81 0.51 -12.29
N GLY A 262 -14.95 0.76 -12.95
CA GLY A 262 -16.20 0.07 -12.68
C GLY A 262 -16.06 -1.46 -12.82
N TYR A 263 -15.36 -1.93 -13.84
CA TYR A 263 -15.08 -3.36 -14.02
C TYR A 263 -14.23 -3.93 -12.88
N VAL A 264 -13.12 -3.28 -12.52
CA VAL A 264 -12.20 -3.76 -11.47
C VAL A 264 -12.88 -3.75 -10.11
N VAL A 265 -13.62 -2.70 -9.78
CA VAL A 265 -14.41 -2.58 -8.55
C VAL A 265 -15.48 -3.66 -8.44
N ALA A 266 -16.27 -3.87 -9.51
CA ALA A 266 -17.30 -4.92 -9.54
C ALA A 266 -16.67 -6.31 -9.37
N ARG A 267 -15.49 -6.53 -9.97
CA ARG A 267 -14.74 -7.78 -9.82
C ARG A 267 -14.21 -7.95 -8.39
N ALA A 268 -13.66 -6.91 -7.79
CA ALA A 268 -13.19 -6.91 -6.40
C ALA A 268 -14.32 -7.28 -5.43
N ARG A 269 -15.45 -6.59 -5.53
CA ARG A 269 -16.66 -6.87 -4.71
C ARG A 269 -17.13 -8.30 -4.85
N ARG A 270 -17.17 -8.85 -6.07
CA ARG A 270 -17.56 -10.24 -6.32
C ARG A 270 -16.60 -11.27 -5.69
N LEU A 271 -15.31 -10.96 -5.60
CA LEU A 271 -14.28 -11.82 -5.03
C LEU A 271 -14.02 -11.56 -3.54
N GLY A 272 -14.75 -10.61 -2.93
CA GLY A 272 -14.56 -10.25 -1.53
C GLY A 272 -13.25 -9.49 -1.26
N VAL A 273 -12.63 -8.91 -2.30
CA VAL A 273 -11.47 -8.04 -2.16
C VAL A 273 -11.94 -6.66 -1.72
N PRO A 274 -11.37 -6.07 -0.66
CA PRO A 274 -11.74 -4.74 -0.17
C PRO A 274 -11.60 -3.66 -1.25
N VAL A 275 -12.60 -2.80 -1.34
CA VAL A 275 -12.59 -1.60 -2.19
C VAL A 275 -12.57 -0.39 -1.27
N ILE A 276 -11.58 0.48 -1.46
CA ILE A 276 -11.31 1.65 -0.63
C ILE A 276 -11.50 2.91 -1.48
N ASP A 277 -12.36 3.82 -1.03
CA ASP A 277 -12.48 5.13 -1.68
C ASP A 277 -11.32 6.03 -1.26
N ASN A 278 -10.52 6.46 -2.23
CA ASN A 278 -9.36 7.33 -1.99
C ASN A 278 -9.70 8.83 -2.21
N ALA A 279 -10.87 9.26 -1.80
CA ALA A 279 -11.20 10.68 -1.72
C ALA A 279 -10.38 11.40 -0.63
N ASN A 280 -9.90 10.66 0.37
CA ASN A 280 -8.99 11.13 1.41
C ASN A 280 -7.85 10.12 1.60
N VAL A 281 -6.63 10.53 1.26
CA VAL A 281 -5.43 9.67 1.31
C VAL A 281 -5.14 9.16 2.73
N ASP A 282 -5.26 10.00 3.75
CA ASP A 282 -4.94 9.60 5.12
C ASP A 282 -5.92 8.55 5.64
N ALA A 283 -7.21 8.71 5.32
CA ALA A 283 -8.24 7.72 5.63
C ALA A 283 -7.97 6.40 4.90
N ALA A 284 -7.70 6.46 3.58
CA ALA A 284 -7.42 5.28 2.77
C ALA A 284 -6.17 4.53 3.24
N VAL A 285 -5.10 5.24 3.61
CA VAL A 285 -3.90 4.63 4.23
C VAL A 285 -4.28 3.93 5.53
N GLY A 286 -5.10 4.56 6.37
CA GLY A 286 -5.60 3.96 7.61
C GLY A 286 -6.34 2.65 7.34
N GLU A 287 -7.22 2.61 6.34
CA GLU A 287 -7.97 1.41 5.96
C GLU A 287 -7.04 0.28 5.48
N VAL A 288 -6.04 0.58 4.62
CA VAL A 288 -5.06 -0.43 4.19
C VAL A 288 -4.25 -0.96 5.36
N MET A 289 -3.82 -0.09 6.29
CA MET A 289 -3.12 -0.52 7.49
C MET A 289 -3.98 -1.45 8.37
N GLU A 290 -5.27 -1.15 8.52
CA GLU A 290 -6.21 -2.04 9.22
C GLU A 290 -6.36 -3.40 8.52
N LEU A 291 -6.37 -3.46 7.19
CA LEU A 291 -6.40 -4.72 6.45
C LEU A 291 -5.15 -5.57 6.74
N VAL A 292 -3.97 -4.94 6.80
CA VAL A 292 -2.71 -5.62 7.11
C VAL A 292 -2.72 -6.17 8.54
N LEU A 293 -3.12 -5.34 9.51
CA LEU A 293 -3.21 -5.75 10.92
C LEU A 293 -4.21 -6.88 11.13
N ALA A 294 -5.41 -6.77 10.54
CA ALA A 294 -6.41 -7.83 10.61
C ALA A 294 -5.97 -9.14 9.93
N ALA A 295 -5.16 -9.05 8.86
CA ALA A 295 -4.60 -10.24 8.23
C ALA A 295 -3.56 -10.92 9.14
N ALA A 296 -2.73 -10.15 9.84
CA ALA A 296 -1.77 -10.64 10.81
C ALA A 296 -2.45 -11.36 11.98
N GLU A 297 -3.50 -10.76 12.55
CA GLU A 297 -4.29 -11.37 13.63
C GLU A 297 -4.91 -12.71 13.23
N ARG A 298 -5.43 -12.80 11.99
CA ARG A 298 -5.96 -14.07 11.46
C ARG A 298 -4.91 -15.16 11.33
N LEU A 299 -3.67 -14.81 11.04
CA LEU A 299 -2.55 -15.77 11.02
C LEU A 299 -2.21 -16.25 12.42
N HIS A 300 -2.08 -15.33 13.39
CA HIS A 300 -1.82 -15.70 14.78
C HIS A 300 -2.91 -16.61 15.37
N ALA A 301 -4.17 -16.41 15.01
CA ALA A 301 -5.26 -17.24 15.49
C ALA A 301 -5.30 -18.66 14.89
N ARG A 302 -4.50 -18.95 13.87
CA ARG A 302 -4.41 -20.25 13.20
C ARG A 302 -3.21 -21.10 13.65
N VAL A 303 -2.26 -20.49 14.34
CA VAL A 303 -1.08 -21.12 14.93
C VAL A 303 -1.35 -21.45 16.40
#